data_48e879701361c2f35351c5ec5fe7c180
#
_entry.id   48e879701361c2f35351c5ec5fe7c180
#
_cell.length_a   1.000
_cell.length_b   1.000
_cell.length_c   1.000
_cell.angle_alpha   90.00
_cell.angle_beta   90.00
_cell.angle_gamma   90.00
#
_symmetry.space_group_name_H-M   'P 1'
#
loop_
_entity.id
_entity.type
_entity.pdbx_description
1 polymer ?
#
loop_
_entity_poly.entity_id
_entity_poly.type
_entity_poly.pdbx_seq_one_letter_code
_entity_poly.pdbx_strand_id
1 'polypeptide(L)'
;MHRILRTTGSVLLGTAAAALFVTTIYGQSGQSILGKPSPANHFIETPAGWVHPKTAWGEPDIQAMLNMMQANSLGLERCAGNRNCDVNKAWLTDEEYAQRMAAFGGRVDQGRALIEQGNYGRALLSGVTDPNRPQRQTSLIVDPPNGRLPKVTAEGKKRALAMGSSWSLPAEDTVYEDALDFDFWDNCRSRGMPSSMMPYRYNGGMRIMQAPGVVVLDLEMIHDSRIIYTDGRPALSKAHKHYMGDSRGRWEGNTLVIETTNYKEGPPMINLAVPGSPAGNRFPVSDQMKTTERITRLNNEWFLYEIKTEDPVILEGPFTVRYPMIAEPGYQWWEYACHEGNTIVQGYSTTNMHERANPPAEPEPNKATVAPEIANQLVGRWIGKPEIATIDYNIEIEFVRNADGTIQGKLIGTDLKSFRGKVNPKIDKWLRDFRVGPPPARGGGAGGRGGAPGGPGGPPAAAPNPRLLGWQFPNTQPWTYAGELSADGTQIVGTTNSAQGGSLLNFRKQS
;
A
#
# COMPACT_ATOMS: atom_id res chain seq x y z
N MET A 1 -33.29 48.78 -53.51
CA MET A 1 -34.11 47.71 -54.10
C MET A 1 -33.43 46.36 -53.83
N HIS A 2 -34.09 45.46 -53.05
CA HIS A 2 -33.99 43.98 -52.95
C HIS A 2 -32.59 43.36 -52.78
N ARG A 3 -32.29 42.56 -51.83
CA ARG A 3 -32.99 41.49 -51.05
C ARG A 3 -32.21 41.18 -49.78
N ILE A 4 -32.88 41.32 -48.70
CA ILE A 4 -32.52 40.63 -47.41
C ILE A 4 -33.41 39.40 -47.35
N LEU A 5 -32.89 38.24 -47.01
CA LEU A 5 -33.48 37.25 -46.16
C LEU A 5 -32.86 35.88 -46.39
N ARG A 6 -32.53 35.30 -45.25
CA ARG A 6 -32.36 33.88 -44.92
C ARG A 6 -30.92 33.44 -44.65
N THR A 7 -30.61 33.44 -43.37
CA THR A 7 -30.02 32.27 -42.68
C THR A 7 -29.91 32.59 -41.17
N THR A 8 -31.03 32.47 -40.47
CA THR A 8 -31.05 32.36 -39.01
C THR A 8 -31.92 31.15 -38.69
N GLY A 9 -31.31 30.03 -38.39
CA GLY A 9 -32.08 28.85 -38.03
C GLY A 9 -31.33 27.54 -37.86
N SER A 10 -30.06 27.54 -37.42
CA SER A 10 -29.38 26.26 -37.21
C SER A 10 -28.30 26.25 -36.11
N VAL A 11 -28.29 27.21 -35.17
CA VAL A 11 -27.24 27.25 -34.12
C VAL A 11 -27.80 26.99 -32.70
N LEU A 12 -29.11 26.83 -32.54
CA LEU A 12 -29.74 26.72 -31.21
C LEU A 12 -30.06 25.29 -30.75
N LEU A 13 -29.78 24.26 -31.56
CA LEU A 13 -30.02 22.85 -31.15
C LEU A 13 -28.77 22.07 -30.74
N GLY A 14 -27.58 22.63 -30.94
CA GLY A 14 -26.32 21.96 -30.59
C GLY A 14 -25.85 22.15 -29.11
N THR A 15 -26.28 23.22 -28.46
CA THR A 15 -25.82 23.58 -27.11
C THR A 15 -26.68 22.99 -25.97
N ALA A 16 -27.91 22.59 -26.24
CA ALA A 16 -28.77 21.95 -25.24
C ALA A 16 -28.44 20.48 -24.97
N ALA A 17 -27.89 19.75 -25.96
CA ALA A 17 -27.52 18.34 -25.81
C ALA A 17 -26.18 18.16 -25.08
N ALA A 18 -25.24 19.08 -25.17
CA ALA A 18 -23.97 19.03 -24.47
C ALA A 18 -24.11 19.39 -22.96
N ALA A 19 -25.06 20.26 -22.61
CA ALA A 19 -25.32 20.64 -21.22
C ALA A 19 -26.05 19.52 -20.44
N LEU A 20 -26.85 18.68 -21.12
CA LEU A 20 -27.55 17.57 -20.50
C LEU A 20 -26.66 16.34 -20.21
N PHE A 21 -25.56 16.16 -20.94
CA PHE A 21 -24.64 15.06 -20.70
C PHE A 21 -23.61 15.35 -19.61
N VAL A 22 -23.30 16.61 -19.31
CA VAL A 22 -22.35 16.99 -18.24
C VAL A 22 -23.06 17.01 -16.87
N THR A 23 -24.36 17.29 -16.82
CA THR A 23 -25.12 17.30 -15.56
C THR A 23 -25.47 15.91 -15.02
N THR A 24 -25.48 14.87 -15.89
CA THR A 24 -25.77 13.49 -15.45
C THR A 24 -24.60 12.78 -14.81
N ILE A 25 -23.36 13.23 -15.00
CA ILE A 25 -22.16 12.62 -14.39
C ILE A 25 -21.83 13.25 -13.02
N TYR A 26 -22.16 14.49 -12.79
CA TYR A 26 -21.90 15.18 -11.52
C TYR A 26 -23.08 15.21 -10.53
N GLY A 27 -24.29 14.85 -10.97
CA GLY A 27 -25.52 14.95 -10.15
C GLY A 27 -25.87 13.72 -9.32
N GLN A 28 -25.21 12.60 -9.48
CA GLN A 28 -25.58 11.34 -8.79
C GLN A 28 -24.79 11.02 -7.52
N SER A 29 -23.78 11.79 -7.13
CA SER A 29 -22.92 11.43 -6.02
C SER A 29 -23.45 11.78 -4.62
N GLY A 30 -24.42 12.66 -4.48
CA GLY A 30 -24.84 13.17 -3.17
C GLY A 30 -26.01 12.43 -2.51
N GLN A 31 -26.93 11.85 -3.28
CA GLN A 31 -28.13 11.20 -2.74
C GLN A 31 -28.13 9.67 -2.75
N SER A 32 -27.25 9.04 -3.53
CA SER A 32 -27.19 7.58 -3.67
C SER A 32 -26.36 6.84 -2.61
N ILE A 33 -25.59 7.57 -1.81
CA ILE A 33 -24.71 6.96 -0.79
C ILE A 33 -25.51 6.54 0.46
N LEU A 34 -26.55 7.28 0.78
CA LEU A 34 -27.44 6.97 1.91
C LEU A 34 -28.57 6.06 1.45
N GLY A 35 -28.87 5.01 2.20
CA GLY A 35 -29.99 4.11 1.93
C GLY A 35 -29.63 2.62 2.04
N LYS A 36 -30.17 1.82 1.12
CA LYS A 36 -29.97 0.36 1.13
C LYS A 36 -28.51 -0.01 0.84
N PRO A 37 -28.02 -1.12 1.40
CA PRO A 37 -26.67 -1.61 1.16
C PRO A 37 -26.35 -1.75 -0.33
N SER A 38 -25.26 -1.09 -0.77
CA SER A 38 -24.79 -1.08 -2.16
C SER A 38 -23.28 -0.84 -2.21
N PRO A 39 -22.60 -1.06 -3.34
CA PRO A 39 -21.20 -0.68 -3.48
C PRO A 39 -20.90 0.80 -3.21
N ALA A 40 -21.86 1.68 -3.42
CA ALA A 40 -21.68 3.11 -3.20
C ALA A 40 -21.53 3.48 -1.72
N ASN A 41 -22.21 2.78 -0.82
CA ASN A 41 -22.12 2.95 0.62
C ASN A 41 -21.37 1.80 1.32
N HIS A 42 -20.55 1.05 0.58
CA HIS A 42 -19.80 -0.10 1.10
C HIS A 42 -20.67 -1.17 1.78
N PHE A 43 -21.91 -1.32 1.29
CA PHE A 43 -22.93 -2.21 1.86
C PHE A 43 -23.32 -1.89 3.30
N ILE A 44 -23.07 -0.65 3.74
CA ILE A 44 -23.49 -0.15 5.05
C ILE A 44 -24.87 0.50 4.89
N GLU A 45 -25.81 0.00 5.64
CA GLU A 45 -27.19 0.52 5.60
C GLU A 45 -27.32 1.80 6.44
N THR A 46 -28.06 2.76 5.90
CA THR A 46 -28.58 3.88 6.69
C THR A 46 -29.96 3.48 7.20
N PRO A 47 -30.18 3.40 8.51
CA PRO A 47 -31.48 2.99 9.08
C PRO A 47 -32.63 3.86 8.58
N ALA A 48 -33.80 3.24 8.37
CA ALA A 48 -35.00 3.98 7.99
C ALA A 48 -35.33 5.04 9.04
N GLY A 49 -35.58 6.27 8.58
CA GLY A 49 -35.87 7.40 9.48
C GLY A 49 -34.65 8.03 10.16
N TRP A 50 -33.41 7.54 9.89
CA TRP A 50 -32.24 8.22 10.40
C TRP A 50 -32.08 9.59 9.76
N VAL A 51 -31.89 10.60 10.63
CA VAL A 51 -31.69 11.99 10.21
C VAL A 51 -30.26 12.37 10.51
N HIS A 52 -29.57 12.90 9.51
CA HIS A 52 -28.22 13.39 9.69
C HIS A 52 -28.17 14.48 10.76
N PRO A 53 -27.36 14.32 11.82
CA PRO A 53 -27.29 15.33 12.88
C PRO A 53 -26.70 16.64 12.31
N LYS A 54 -27.07 17.75 12.98
CA LYS A 54 -26.57 19.08 12.67
C LYS A 54 -25.89 19.69 13.88
N THR A 55 -24.86 20.46 13.63
CA THR A 55 -24.25 21.32 14.64
C THR A 55 -25.20 22.43 15.10
N ALA A 56 -24.88 23.09 16.21
CA ALA A 56 -25.67 24.22 16.71
C ALA A 56 -25.72 25.40 15.72
N TRP A 57 -24.81 25.50 14.79
CA TRP A 57 -24.76 26.53 13.73
C TRP A 57 -25.30 26.05 12.39
N GLY A 58 -25.87 24.84 12.32
CA GLY A 58 -26.67 24.35 11.20
C GLY A 58 -25.92 23.56 10.13
N GLU A 59 -24.62 23.42 10.21
CA GLU A 59 -23.81 22.53 9.33
C GLU A 59 -24.06 21.04 9.64
N PRO A 60 -23.83 20.11 8.69
CA PRO A 60 -23.83 18.68 9.00
C PRO A 60 -22.84 18.37 10.13
N ASP A 61 -23.28 17.62 11.14
CA ASP A 61 -22.41 17.22 12.26
C ASP A 61 -21.69 15.91 11.94
N ILE A 62 -20.38 16.01 11.69
CA ILE A 62 -19.50 14.87 11.49
C ILE A 62 -18.49 14.71 12.62
N GLN A 63 -18.69 15.42 13.75
CA GLN A 63 -17.81 15.27 14.91
C GLN A 63 -17.83 13.84 15.42
N ALA A 64 -16.67 13.25 15.54
CA ALA A 64 -16.53 11.88 16.00
C ALA A 64 -15.09 11.56 16.40
N MET A 65 -14.94 10.56 17.24
CA MET A 65 -13.72 9.79 17.38
C MET A 65 -13.82 8.59 16.43
N LEU A 66 -13.00 8.56 15.41
CA LEU A 66 -13.03 7.54 14.36
C LEU A 66 -11.79 6.63 14.47
N ASN A 67 -11.97 5.39 14.04
CA ASN A 67 -10.90 4.44 13.90
C ASN A 67 -10.72 4.05 12.41
N MET A 68 -9.56 4.35 11.85
CA MET A 68 -9.23 4.03 10.45
C MET A 68 -8.77 2.58 10.26
N MET A 69 -8.47 1.85 11.34
CA MET A 69 -7.91 0.49 11.27
C MET A 69 -8.89 -0.54 10.69
N GLN A 70 -10.16 -0.19 10.55
CA GLN A 70 -11.18 -1.08 9.98
C GLN A 70 -10.82 -1.64 8.60
N ALA A 71 -10.10 -0.87 7.81
CA ALA A 71 -9.69 -1.24 6.46
C ALA A 71 -8.24 -1.73 6.36
N ASN A 72 -7.53 -1.90 7.47
CA ASN A 72 -6.10 -2.25 7.46
C ASN A 72 -5.79 -3.65 6.92
N SER A 73 -6.79 -4.52 6.83
CA SER A 73 -6.65 -5.86 6.24
C SER A 73 -6.74 -5.87 4.72
N LEU A 74 -7.10 -4.74 4.11
CA LEU A 74 -7.21 -4.59 2.67
C LEU A 74 -5.87 -4.21 2.06
N GLY A 75 -5.53 -4.84 0.93
CA GLY A 75 -4.42 -4.38 0.11
C GLY A 75 -4.74 -3.03 -0.53
N LEU A 76 -3.71 -2.19 -0.71
CA LEU A 76 -3.85 -0.97 -1.50
C LEU A 76 -4.36 -1.30 -2.89
N GLU A 77 -3.62 -2.18 -3.58
CA GLU A 77 -3.94 -2.64 -4.93
C GLU A 77 -4.60 -3.99 -4.91
N ARG A 78 -5.53 -4.18 -5.86
CA ARG A 78 -6.16 -5.47 -6.10
C ARG A 78 -5.15 -6.44 -6.70
N CYS A 79 -5.19 -7.69 -6.25
CA CYS A 79 -4.33 -8.75 -6.73
C CYS A 79 -2.82 -8.53 -6.53
N ALA A 80 -2.41 -7.63 -5.67
CA ALA A 80 -1.00 -7.47 -5.36
C ALA A 80 -0.41 -8.80 -4.84
N GLY A 81 0.55 -9.36 -5.56
CA GLY A 81 1.21 -10.63 -5.20
C GLY A 81 0.36 -11.91 -5.38
N ASN A 82 -0.81 -11.84 -6.01
CA ASN A 82 -1.67 -13.00 -6.26
C ASN A 82 -2.05 -13.15 -7.74
N ARG A 83 -1.51 -14.17 -8.40
CA ARG A 83 -1.80 -14.47 -9.82
C ARG A 83 -3.18 -15.04 -10.09
N ASN A 84 -3.76 -15.71 -9.11
CA ASN A 84 -5.06 -16.35 -9.23
C ASN A 84 -6.21 -15.42 -8.85
N CYS A 85 -5.95 -14.14 -8.75
CA CYS A 85 -6.93 -13.14 -8.38
C CYS A 85 -7.58 -12.52 -9.63
N ASP A 86 -8.90 -12.34 -9.59
CA ASP A 86 -9.62 -11.60 -10.63
C ASP A 86 -9.50 -10.08 -10.40
N VAL A 87 -8.79 -9.40 -11.29
CA VAL A 87 -8.59 -7.94 -11.25
C VAL A 87 -9.90 -7.16 -11.45
N ASN A 88 -10.94 -7.77 -12.02
CA ASN A 88 -12.23 -7.14 -12.24
C ASN A 88 -13.17 -7.27 -11.04
N LYS A 89 -12.81 -8.09 -10.07
CA LYS A 89 -13.64 -8.36 -8.90
C LYS A 89 -13.43 -7.30 -7.81
N ALA A 90 -14.20 -6.23 -7.86
CA ALA A 90 -14.11 -5.15 -6.88
C ALA A 90 -14.73 -5.53 -5.52
N TRP A 91 -15.73 -6.41 -5.50
CA TRP A 91 -16.51 -6.76 -4.31
C TRP A 91 -16.66 -8.27 -4.17
N LEU A 92 -16.65 -8.73 -2.93
CA LEU A 92 -16.94 -10.13 -2.60
C LEU A 92 -18.46 -10.40 -2.72
N THR A 93 -18.82 -11.61 -3.13
CA THR A 93 -20.18 -12.12 -3.00
C THR A 93 -20.57 -12.31 -1.53
N ASP A 94 -21.84 -12.60 -1.25
CA ASP A 94 -22.30 -12.85 0.12
C ASP A 94 -21.60 -14.06 0.73
N GLU A 95 -21.40 -15.13 -0.04
CA GLU A 95 -20.74 -16.36 0.40
C GLU A 95 -19.25 -16.11 0.71
N GLU A 96 -18.56 -15.40 -0.16
CA GLU A 96 -17.14 -15.06 0.03
C GLU A 96 -16.95 -14.11 1.21
N TYR A 97 -17.88 -13.18 1.40
CA TYR A 97 -17.86 -12.29 2.54
C TYR A 97 -18.10 -13.05 3.84
N ALA A 98 -19.05 -13.99 3.87
CA ALA A 98 -19.28 -14.87 5.01
C ALA A 98 -18.02 -15.70 5.35
N GLN A 99 -17.33 -16.24 4.34
CA GLN A 99 -16.05 -16.94 4.52
C GLN A 99 -14.96 -16.01 5.10
N ARG A 100 -14.88 -14.78 4.60
CA ARG A 100 -13.94 -13.77 5.12
C ARG A 100 -14.26 -13.45 6.58
N MET A 101 -15.52 -13.29 6.93
CA MET A 101 -15.96 -13.04 8.31
C MET A 101 -15.61 -14.21 9.25
N ALA A 102 -15.87 -15.44 8.84
CA ALA A 102 -15.52 -16.62 9.62
C ALA A 102 -14.01 -16.74 9.86
N ALA A 103 -13.20 -16.51 8.82
CA ALA A 103 -11.74 -16.50 8.93
C ALA A 103 -11.23 -15.35 9.81
N PHE A 104 -11.93 -14.23 9.85
CA PHE A 104 -11.63 -13.12 10.73
C PHE A 104 -11.90 -13.47 12.19
N GLY A 105 -13.05 -14.08 12.50
CA GLY A 105 -13.40 -14.53 13.85
C GLY A 105 -12.31 -15.42 14.47
N GLY A 106 -11.82 -16.40 13.71
CA GLY A 106 -10.71 -17.26 14.17
C GLY A 106 -9.40 -16.50 14.44
N ARG A 107 -9.12 -15.40 13.71
CA ARG A 107 -7.96 -14.55 13.99
C ARG A 107 -8.15 -13.70 15.25
N VAL A 108 -9.37 -13.23 15.51
CA VAL A 108 -9.70 -12.49 16.76
C VAL A 108 -9.40 -13.38 17.97
N ASP A 109 -9.84 -14.63 17.93
CA ASP A 109 -9.60 -15.57 19.02
C ASP A 109 -8.10 -15.83 19.24
N GLN A 110 -7.33 -15.97 18.14
CA GLN A 110 -5.87 -16.10 18.22
C GLN A 110 -5.20 -14.83 18.80
N GLY A 111 -5.65 -13.65 18.40
CA GLY A 111 -5.15 -12.39 18.92
C GLY A 111 -5.40 -12.25 20.42
N ARG A 112 -6.61 -12.60 20.87
CA ARG A 112 -6.98 -12.60 22.29
C ARG A 112 -6.10 -13.57 23.08
N ALA A 113 -5.89 -14.78 22.59
CA ALA A 113 -5.01 -15.76 23.22
C ALA A 113 -3.55 -15.26 23.33
N LEU A 114 -3.06 -14.50 22.33
CA LEU A 114 -1.72 -13.88 22.39
C LEU A 114 -1.65 -12.80 23.48
N ILE A 115 -2.70 -12.01 23.67
CA ILE A 115 -2.80 -11.00 24.73
C ILE A 115 -2.78 -11.68 26.10
N GLU A 116 -3.58 -12.73 26.29
CA GLU A 116 -3.63 -13.52 27.53
C GLU A 116 -2.28 -14.14 27.88
N GLN A 117 -1.47 -14.48 26.88
CA GLN A 117 -0.10 -14.96 27.03
C GLN A 117 0.93 -13.83 27.25
N GLY A 118 0.50 -12.57 27.36
CA GLY A 118 1.39 -11.42 27.49
C GLY A 118 2.15 -11.03 26.22
N ASN A 119 1.78 -11.58 25.06
CA ASN A 119 2.47 -11.33 23.78
C ASN A 119 1.80 -10.20 22.98
N TYR A 120 1.73 -9.02 23.61
CA TYR A 120 1.01 -7.86 23.07
C TYR A 120 1.54 -7.40 21.71
N GLY A 121 2.86 -7.36 21.53
CA GLY A 121 3.46 -6.92 20.26
C GLY A 121 3.04 -7.80 19.08
N ARG A 122 2.98 -9.12 19.28
CA ARG A 122 2.55 -10.07 18.26
C ARG A 122 1.05 -9.98 18.00
N ALA A 123 0.24 -9.78 19.03
CA ALA A 123 -1.18 -9.55 18.91
C ALA A 123 -1.46 -8.28 18.07
N LEU A 124 -0.78 -7.19 18.38
CA LEU A 124 -0.88 -5.92 17.66
C LEU A 124 -0.51 -6.07 16.18
N LEU A 125 0.62 -6.71 15.89
CA LEU A 125 1.09 -6.94 14.52
C LEU A 125 0.21 -7.91 13.73
N SER A 126 -0.59 -8.75 14.40
CA SER A 126 -1.56 -9.63 13.74
C SER A 126 -2.72 -8.86 13.10
N GLY A 127 -2.88 -7.58 13.44
CA GLY A 127 -3.97 -6.74 12.96
C GLY A 127 -5.33 -7.14 13.52
N VAL A 128 -5.32 -7.90 14.60
CA VAL A 128 -6.53 -8.39 15.27
C VAL A 128 -6.75 -7.56 16.53
N THR A 129 -7.22 -6.37 16.34
CA THR A 129 -7.77 -5.54 17.41
C THR A 129 -9.28 -5.43 17.19
N ASP A 130 -10.05 -5.59 18.25
CA ASP A 130 -11.45 -5.24 18.26
C ASP A 130 -11.53 -3.70 18.15
N PRO A 131 -12.33 -3.12 17.27
CA PRO A 131 -13.52 -3.62 16.59
C PRO A 131 -13.38 -3.84 15.07
N ASN A 132 -12.24 -4.28 14.59
CA ASN A 132 -12.02 -4.50 13.16
C ASN A 132 -13.11 -5.39 12.56
N ARG A 133 -13.75 -4.92 11.51
CA ARG A 133 -14.74 -5.68 10.75
C ARG A 133 -14.27 -5.79 9.29
N PRO A 134 -14.10 -6.98 8.76
CA PRO A 134 -13.71 -7.15 7.36
C PRO A 134 -14.66 -6.44 6.41
N GLN A 135 -14.12 -5.88 5.35
CA GLN A 135 -14.88 -5.20 4.32
C GLN A 135 -15.17 -6.13 3.13
N ARG A 136 -16.22 -5.85 2.38
CA ARG A 136 -16.54 -6.60 1.14
C ARG A 136 -15.65 -6.23 -0.02
N GLN A 137 -15.03 -5.05 0.00
CA GLN A 137 -14.12 -4.63 -1.07
C GLN A 137 -12.84 -5.50 -1.10
N THR A 138 -12.22 -5.58 -2.27
CA THR A 138 -11.04 -6.41 -2.53
C THR A 138 -9.73 -5.62 -2.54
N SER A 139 -9.80 -4.29 -2.58
CA SER A 139 -8.67 -3.36 -2.52
C SER A 139 -9.12 -2.01 -1.97
N LEU A 140 -8.18 -1.20 -1.46
CA LEU A 140 -8.46 0.17 -1.06
C LEU A 140 -8.73 1.06 -2.28
N ILE A 141 -8.01 0.85 -3.40
CA ILE A 141 -8.23 1.56 -4.65
C ILE A 141 -9.55 1.10 -5.27
N VAL A 142 -10.45 2.05 -5.51
CA VAL A 142 -11.75 1.85 -6.17
C VAL A 142 -11.81 2.44 -7.57
N ASP A 143 -10.93 3.38 -7.87
CA ASP A 143 -10.74 3.97 -9.19
C ASP A 143 -9.23 4.19 -9.42
N PRO A 144 -8.66 3.70 -10.50
CA PRO A 144 -9.28 3.01 -11.65
C PRO A 144 -10.02 1.70 -11.29
N PRO A 145 -11.00 1.27 -12.11
CA PRO A 145 -11.87 0.11 -11.78
C PRO A 145 -11.13 -1.22 -11.58
N ASN A 146 -9.93 -1.36 -12.16
CA ASN A 146 -9.07 -2.53 -11.94
C ASN A 146 -8.45 -2.55 -10.53
N GLY A 147 -8.69 -1.51 -9.72
CA GLY A 147 -8.18 -1.42 -8.34
C GLY A 147 -6.67 -1.33 -8.23
N ARG A 148 -6.01 -0.72 -9.22
CA ARG A 148 -4.55 -0.60 -9.27
C ARG A 148 -4.13 0.85 -9.41
N LEU A 149 -2.93 1.15 -8.92
CA LEU A 149 -2.32 2.46 -9.16
C LEU A 149 -2.09 2.69 -10.67
N PRO A 150 -2.26 3.90 -11.16
CA PRO A 150 -1.80 4.29 -12.48
C PRO A 150 -0.29 4.06 -12.61
N LYS A 151 0.18 3.91 -13.83
CA LYS A 151 1.62 3.85 -14.10
C LYS A 151 2.29 5.16 -13.69
N VAL A 152 3.56 5.06 -13.31
CA VAL A 152 4.38 6.23 -13.07
C VAL A 152 4.84 6.84 -14.39
N THR A 153 4.95 8.15 -14.43
CA THR A 153 5.59 8.88 -15.53
C THR A 153 7.10 8.57 -15.56
N ALA A 154 7.79 8.95 -16.64
CA ALA A 154 9.25 8.84 -16.71
C ALA A 154 9.94 9.60 -15.56
N GLU A 155 9.47 10.81 -15.22
CA GLU A 155 9.98 11.59 -14.10
C GLU A 155 9.62 10.95 -12.77
N GLY A 156 8.39 10.43 -12.63
CA GLY A 156 7.95 9.67 -11.45
C GLY A 156 8.85 8.44 -11.20
N LYS A 157 9.15 7.67 -12.24
CA LYS A 157 10.08 6.54 -12.16
C LYS A 157 11.48 6.99 -11.72
N LYS A 158 12.02 8.05 -12.32
CA LYS A 158 13.32 8.60 -11.96
C LYS A 158 13.37 9.01 -10.49
N ARG A 159 12.37 9.75 -9.99
CA ARG A 159 12.26 10.16 -8.59
C ARG A 159 12.07 8.98 -7.65
N ALA A 160 11.21 8.02 -8.01
CA ALA A 160 10.97 6.84 -7.22
C ALA A 160 12.23 5.97 -7.05
N LEU A 161 13.02 5.79 -8.10
CA LEU A 161 14.28 5.07 -8.05
C LEU A 161 15.38 5.84 -7.30
N ALA A 162 15.31 7.17 -7.28
CA ALA A 162 16.23 8.01 -6.52
C ALA A 162 15.86 8.14 -5.03
N MET A 163 14.57 7.93 -4.70
CA MET A 163 14.06 8.01 -3.36
C MET A 163 14.27 6.67 -2.66
N GLY A 164 15.27 6.58 -1.82
CA GLY A 164 15.43 5.43 -0.95
C GLY A 164 14.43 5.44 0.20
N SER A 165 14.32 4.32 0.89
CA SER A 165 13.61 4.20 2.16
C SER A 165 14.36 3.22 3.04
N SER A 166 14.41 3.46 4.34
CA SER A 166 14.95 2.52 5.32
C SER A 166 14.24 1.15 5.29
N TRP A 167 13.06 1.12 4.69
CA TRP A 167 12.22 -0.08 4.48
C TRP A 167 12.32 -0.64 3.06
N SER A 168 13.20 -0.08 2.23
CA SER A 168 13.35 -0.49 0.84
C SER A 168 14.07 -1.81 0.67
N LEU A 169 13.84 -2.35 -0.50
CA LEU A 169 14.44 -3.55 -0.97
C LEU A 169 14.96 -3.43 -2.38
N PRO A 170 15.78 -4.34 -2.70
CA PRO A 170 16.99 -4.76 -2.05
C PRO A 170 18.01 -3.63 -2.17
N ALA A 171 18.06 -2.75 -1.21
CA ALA A 171 19.10 -1.73 -1.16
C ALA A 171 20.23 -2.26 -0.29
N GLU A 172 21.17 -2.94 -0.90
CA GLU A 172 22.19 -3.62 -0.16
C GLU A 172 23.23 -2.76 0.45
N ASP A 173 23.50 -1.61 -0.14
CA ASP A 173 24.48 -0.67 0.35
C ASP A 173 23.77 0.61 0.82
N THR A 174 22.68 0.46 1.55
CA THR A 174 22.06 1.61 2.21
C THR A 174 23.03 2.14 3.25
N VAL A 175 23.54 3.33 3.00
CA VAL A 175 24.45 4.01 3.90
C VAL A 175 23.63 4.87 4.83
N TYR A 176 23.62 4.54 6.11
CA TYR A 176 22.97 5.30 7.18
C TYR A 176 24.04 6.08 7.93
N GLU A 177 24.30 7.32 7.52
CA GLU A 177 25.30 8.21 8.14
C GLU A 177 24.66 9.27 9.01
N ASP A 178 23.48 9.73 8.61
CA ASP A 178 22.75 10.74 9.36
C ASP A 178 21.22 10.50 9.32
N ALA A 179 20.48 11.30 10.09
CA ALA A 179 19.04 11.16 10.19
C ALA A 179 18.29 11.33 8.85
N LEU A 180 18.88 12.02 7.87
CA LEU A 180 18.26 12.21 6.56
C LEU A 180 18.36 10.97 5.66
N ASP A 181 19.13 9.97 6.05
CA ASP A 181 19.21 8.69 5.33
C ASP A 181 18.05 7.76 5.67
N PHE A 182 17.21 8.15 6.62
CA PHE A 182 16.05 7.39 7.06
C PHE A 182 14.75 7.91 6.45
N ASP A 183 13.73 7.07 6.47
CA ASP A 183 12.37 7.42 6.07
C ASP A 183 11.82 8.59 6.92
N PHE A 184 10.89 9.31 6.36
CA PHE A 184 10.17 10.39 7.05
C PHE A 184 9.52 9.91 8.34
N TRP A 185 9.06 8.67 8.36
CA TRP A 185 8.46 8.05 9.51
C TRP A 185 9.47 7.75 10.61
N ASP A 186 10.61 7.13 10.27
CA ASP A 186 11.67 6.85 11.24
C ASP A 186 12.18 8.12 11.91
N ASN A 187 12.17 9.22 11.18
CA ASN A 187 12.55 10.54 11.66
C ASN A 187 11.45 11.30 12.40
N CYS A 188 10.30 10.68 12.66
CA CYS A 188 9.19 11.36 13.33
C CYS A 188 8.78 12.70 12.68
N ARG A 189 8.96 12.87 11.37
CA ARG A 189 8.53 14.07 10.65
C ARG A 189 7.02 13.98 10.39
N SER A 190 6.56 13.85 9.23
CA SER A 190 5.16 13.62 8.87
C SER A 190 5.11 12.49 7.87
N ARG A 191 4.01 11.76 7.82
CA ARG A 191 3.79 10.81 6.72
C ARG A 191 3.34 11.51 5.44
N GLY A 192 2.91 12.78 5.56
CA GLY A 192 2.35 13.54 4.46
C GLY A 192 1.03 12.97 3.93
N MET A 193 0.50 13.61 2.90
CA MET A 193 -0.70 13.17 2.22
C MET A 193 -0.35 12.43 0.92
N PRO A 194 -1.16 11.47 0.48
CA PRO A 194 -2.34 10.89 1.15
C PRO A 194 -1.98 9.83 2.20
N SER A 195 -0.71 9.58 2.43
CA SER A 195 -0.19 8.49 3.26
C SER A 195 -0.75 8.52 4.69
N SER A 196 -0.88 9.71 5.31
CA SER A 196 -1.43 9.85 6.67
C SER A 196 -2.90 9.48 6.79
N MET A 197 -3.63 9.45 5.67
CA MET A 197 -5.05 9.07 5.62
C MET A 197 -5.25 7.63 5.15
N MET A 198 -4.21 6.81 5.07
CA MET A 198 -4.32 5.39 4.77
C MET A 198 -4.51 4.59 6.07
N PRO A 199 -5.29 3.49 6.04
CA PRO A 199 -5.50 2.68 7.25
C PRO A 199 -4.22 1.98 7.70
N TYR A 200 -3.94 2.05 9.00
CA TYR A 200 -2.79 1.44 9.64
C TYR A 200 -3.19 0.33 10.61
N ARG A 201 -2.21 -0.44 11.07
CA ARG A 201 -2.43 -1.54 12.01
C ARG A 201 -2.47 -1.08 13.47
N TYR A 202 -2.05 0.14 13.77
CA TYR A 202 -1.99 0.72 15.10
C TYR A 202 -2.06 2.24 15.02
N ASN A 203 -2.41 2.90 16.12
CA ASN A 203 -2.56 4.36 16.22
C ASN A 203 -3.37 4.95 15.04
N GLY A 204 -4.46 4.26 14.69
CA GLY A 204 -5.36 4.67 13.61
C GLY A 204 -6.52 5.55 14.08
N GLY A 205 -6.41 6.12 15.28
CA GLY A 205 -7.38 7.08 15.78
C GLY A 205 -7.37 8.37 14.98
N MET A 206 -8.57 8.86 14.63
CA MET A 206 -8.77 10.18 14.03
C MET A 206 -9.90 10.89 14.74
N ARG A 207 -9.64 12.09 15.22
CA ARG A 207 -10.64 12.95 15.83
C ARG A 207 -11.09 14.00 14.83
N ILE A 208 -12.41 14.10 14.63
CA ILE A 208 -13.01 15.18 13.85
C ILE A 208 -13.64 16.17 14.82
N MET A 209 -13.18 17.40 14.74
CA MET A 209 -13.71 18.53 15.52
C MET A 209 -14.23 19.60 14.58
N GLN A 210 -15.33 20.26 14.94
CA GLN A 210 -15.94 21.32 14.14
C GLN A 210 -16.16 22.58 14.96
N ALA A 211 -15.93 23.72 14.32
CA ALA A 211 -16.39 25.03 14.76
C ALA A 211 -16.91 25.80 13.54
N PRO A 212 -17.65 26.91 13.69
CA PRO A 212 -18.13 27.70 12.57
C PRO A 212 -16.99 28.06 11.59
N GLY A 213 -17.11 27.63 10.34
CA GLY A 213 -16.14 27.89 9.27
C GLY A 213 -14.84 27.08 9.32
N VAL A 214 -14.73 26.08 10.19
CA VAL A 214 -13.53 25.25 10.28
C VAL A 214 -13.85 23.84 10.75
N VAL A 215 -13.15 22.87 10.14
CA VAL A 215 -13.08 21.47 10.56
C VAL A 215 -11.62 21.12 10.83
N VAL A 216 -11.37 20.40 11.92
CA VAL A 216 -10.03 19.89 12.24
C VAL A 216 -10.07 18.37 12.21
N LEU A 217 -9.14 17.78 11.45
CA LEU A 217 -8.83 16.35 11.50
C LEU A 217 -7.52 16.18 12.26
N ASP A 218 -7.63 15.56 13.42
CA ASP A 218 -6.51 15.32 14.33
C ASP A 218 -6.17 13.82 14.28
N LEU A 219 -4.96 13.48 13.87
CA LEU A 219 -4.52 12.10 13.66
C LEU A 219 -3.62 11.67 14.83
N GLU A 220 -3.92 10.52 15.43
CA GLU A 220 -3.11 9.99 16.53
C GLU A 220 -1.68 9.68 16.06
N MET A 221 -1.53 9.07 14.88
CA MET A 221 -0.25 8.73 14.32
C MET A 221 0.57 9.99 14.00
N ILE A 222 1.73 10.15 14.63
CA ILE A 222 2.63 11.32 14.51
C ILE A 222 1.96 12.63 14.95
N HIS A 223 0.80 12.57 15.62
CA HIS A 223 0.03 13.74 16.06
C HIS A 223 -0.13 14.84 14.97
N ASP A 224 -0.23 14.43 13.70
CA ASP A 224 -0.49 15.34 12.60
C ASP A 224 -1.93 15.89 12.69
N SER A 225 -2.08 17.21 12.67
CA SER A 225 -3.39 17.87 12.64
C SER A 225 -3.58 18.63 11.34
N ARG A 226 -4.78 18.56 10.79
CA ARG A 226 -5.16 19.27 9.56
C ARG A 226 -6.29 20.24 9.85
N ILE A 227 -6.07 21.51 9.56
CA ILE A 227 -7.08 22.57 9.67
C ILE A 227 -7.70 22.80 8.29
N ILE A 228 -9.00 22.60 8.20
CA ILE A 228 -9.76 22.70 6.97
C ILE A 228 -10.73 23.88 7.11
N TYR A 229 -10.46 24.95 6.38
CA TYR A 229 -11.33 26.11 6.39
C TYR A 229 -12.53 25.91 5.47
N THR A 230 -13.74 26.06 6.01
CA THR A 230 -15.03 25.93 5.31
C THR A 230 -15.74 27.27 5.10
N ASP A 231 -15.07 28.37 5.45
CA ASP A 231 -15.59 29.74 5.38
C ASP A 231 -15.40 30.43 4.01
N GLY A 232 -14.93 29.67 3.01
CA GLY A 232 -14.75 30.18 1.65
C GLY A 232 -13.47 31.00 1.41
N ARG A 233 -12.59 31.10 2.43
CA ARG A 233 -11.31 31.81 2.23
C ARG A 233 -10.45 31.13 1.17
N PRO A 234 -9.66 31.89 0.38
CA PRO A 234 -8.81 31.34 -0.66
C PRO A 234 -7.68 30.47 -0.07
N ALA A 235 -7.14 29.59 -0.92
CA ALA A 235 -5.92 28.85 -0.61
C ALA A 235 -4.74 29.81 -0.38
N LEU A 236 -3.76 29.37 0.40
CA LEU A 236 -2.52 30.11 0.60
C LEU A 236 -1.74 30.22 -0.71
N SER A 237 -0.83 31.20 -0.76
CA SER A 237 0.11 31.31 -1.87
C SER A 237 0.90 30.01 -2.07
N LYS A 238 1.20 29.64 -3.31
CA LYS A 238 2.01 28.46 -3.66
C LYS A 238 3.41 28.43 -3.03
N ALA A 239 3.87 29.56 -2.47
CA ALA A 239 5.12 29.60 -1.70
C ALA A 239 5.01 28.92 -0.34
N HIS A 240 3.80 28.78 0.22
CA HIS A 240 3.56 28.13 1.49
C HIS A 240 3.26 26.63 1.24
N LYS A 241 4.28 25.79 1.40
CA LYS A 241 4.18 24.35 1.19
C LYS A 241 4.29 23.59 2.51
N HIS A 242 3.41 22.63 2.69
CA HIS A 242 3.34 21.77 3.87
C HIS A 242 3.27 20.29 3.48
N TYR A 243 3.75 19.40 4.34
CA TYR A 243 3.63 17.94 4.09
C TYR A 243 2.17 17.48 4.05
N MET A 244 1.32 18.09 4.88
CA MET A 244 -0.13 17.82 4.90
C MET A 244 -0.91 18.72 3.91
N GLY A 245 -0.23 19.60 3.17
CA GLY A 245 -0.84 20.55 2.24
C GLY A 245 -1.61 21.68 2.91
N ASP A 246 -2.30 22.47 2.08
CA ASP A 246 -3.21 23.56 2.49
C ASP A 246 -4.63 23.19 2.05
N SER A 247 -5.53 22.98 3.03
CA SER A 247 -6.86 22.39 2.83
C SER A 247 -7.97 23.42 2.86
N ARG A 248 -8.92 23.30 1.91
CA ARG A 248 -10.17 24.06 1.86
C ARG A 248 -11.34 23.11 1.77
N GLY A 249 -12.34 23.35 2.62
CA GLY A 249 -13.55 22.54 2.70
C GLY A 249 -14.77 23.25 2.19
N ARG A 250 -15.74 22.47 1.72
CA ARG A 250 -17.11 22.89 1.46
C ARG A 250 -18.08 21.75 1.73
N TRP A 251 -19.32 22.12 2.00
CA TRP A 251 -20.38 21.13 2.17
C TRP A 251 -21.10 20.85 0.86
N GLU A 252 -21.22 19.59 0.50
CA GLU A 252 -22.10 19.10 -0.57
C GLU A 252 -23.19 18.21 0.06
N GLY A 253 -24.35 18.77 0.36
CA GLY A 253 -25.35 18.11 1.18
C GLY A 253 -24.78 17.77 2.57
N ASN A 254 -24.72 16.49 2.93
CA ASN A 254 -24.19 16.01 4.20
C ASN A 254 -22.71 15.53 4.10
N THR A 255 -22.06 15.80 2.98
CA THR A 255 -20.66 15.40 2.74
C THR A 255 -19.74 16.61 2.86
N LEU A 256 -18.71 16.49 3.67
CA LEU A 256 -17.57 17.42 3.65
C LEU A 256 -16.68 17.06 2.46
N VAL A 257 -16.48 17.99 1.55
CA VAL A 257 -15.53 17.90 0.45
C VAL A 257 -14.32 18.77 0.76
N ILE A 258 -13.14 18.19 0.69
CA ILE A 258 -11.87 18.85 1.04
C ILE A 258 -10.97 18.86 -0.20
N GLU A 259 -10.57 20.03 -0.64
CA GLU A 259 -9.54 20.19 -1.66
C GLU A 259 -8.24 20.63 -1.02
N THR A 260 -7.17 19.89 -1.29
CA THR A 260 -5.84 20.18 -0.71
C THR A 260 -4.80 20.33 -1.81
N THR A 261 -4.02 21.39 -1.70
CA THR A 261 -2.91 21.74 -2.59
C THR A 261 -1.68 22.17 -1.77
N ASN A 262 -0.69 22.77 -2.40
CA ASN A 262 0.50 23.32 -1.73
C ASN A 262 1.28 22.26 -0.94
N TYR A 263 1.39 21.07 -1.50
CA TYR A 263 2.18 20.00 -0.91
C TYR A 263 3.67 20.27 -0.98
N LYS A 264 4.38 19.89 0.08
CA LYS A 264 5.83 19.88 0.11
C LYS A 264 6.34 18.50 -0.30
N GLU A 265 7.27 18.47 -1.24
CA GLU A 265 7.96 17.25 -1.64
C GLU A 265 8.69 16.58 -0.46
N GLY A 266 8.85 15.27 -0.52
CA GLY A 266 9.66 14.48 0.42
C GLY A 266 8.97 13.24 0.96
N PRO A 267 7.76 13.31 1.56
CA PRO A 267 7.10 12.10 2.02
C PRO A 267 6.76 11.16 0.88
N PRO A 268 6.70 9.86 1.12
CA PRO A 268 6.15 8.92 0.15
C PRO A 268 4.64 9.12 0.00
N MET A 269 4.15 9.01 -1.24
CA MET A 269 2.71 9.10 -1.53
C MET A 269 1.93 7.97 -0.84
N ILE A 270 2.50 6.78 -0.81
CA ILE A 270 1.91 5.60 -0.17
C ILE A 270 2.85 5.08 0.89
N ASN A 271 2.31 4.81 2.06
CA ASN A 271 3.08 4.24 3.16
C ASN A 271 3.22 2.72 3.02
N LEU A 272 4.39 2.23 3.35
CA LEU A 272 4.74 0.82 3.34
C LEU A 272 3.88 -0.05 4.27
N ALA A 273 3.38 0.52 5.36
CA ALA A 273 2.55 -0.21 6.31
C ALA A 273 1.17 -0.60 5.73
N VAL A 274 0.77 -0.02 4.59
CA VAL A 274 -0.44 -0.41 3.88
C VAL A 274 -0.13 -1.65 3.05
N PRO A 275 -0.82 -2.78 3.25
CA PRO A 275 -0.61 -3.99 2.46
C PRO A 275 -0.74 -3.72 0.95
N GLY A 276 0.12 -4.33 0.14
CA GLY A 276 0.11 -4.14 -1.32
C GLY A 276 0.60 -2.76 -1.77
N SER A 277 1.27 -2.00 -0.92
CA SER A 277 1.97 -0.78 -1.32
C SER A 277 3.14 -1.10 -2.25
N PRO A 278 3.53 -0.17 -3.13
CA PRO A 278 4.70 -0.34 -3.98
C PRO A 278 5.96 -0.66 -3.16
N ALA A 279 6.78 -1.54 -3.68
CA ALA A 279 8.00 -1.98 -3.01
C ALA A 279 8.89 -0.80 -2.63
N GLY A 280 9.38 -0.84 -1.40
CA GLY A 280 10.35 0.11 -0.93
C GLY A 280 9.81 1.50 -0.68
N ASN A 281 8.51 1.66 -0.54
CA ASN A 281 7.90 2.97 -0.22
C ASN A 281 8.38 4.11 -1.15
N ARG A 282 8.67 3.77 -2.40
CA ARG A 282 9.36 4.60 -3.39
C ARG A 282 8.43 5.39 -4.28
N PHE A 283 7.36 5.88 -3.72
CA PHE A 283 6.35 6.61 -4.46
C PHE A 283 6.28 8.05 -3.94
N PRO A 284 7.15 8.96 -4.42
CA PRO A 284 7.23 10.31 -3.91
C PRO A 284 5.98 11.12 -4.25
N VAL A 285 5.71 12.16 -3.50
CA VAL A 285 4.78 13.21 -3.89
C VAL A 285 5.53 14.34 -4.56
N SER A 286 4.88 15.03 -5.51
CA SER A 286 5.38 16.27 -6.07
C SER A 286 4.66 17.48 -5.46
N ASP A 287 5.20 18.66 -5.70
CA ASP A 287 4.58 19.92 -5.31
C ASP A 287 3.39 20.34 -6.21
N GLN A 288 3.13 19.56 -7.27
CA GLN A 288 1.96 19.70 -8.14
C GLN A 288 0.81 18.77 -7.73
N MET A 289 1.02 17.93 -6.72
CA MET A 289 -0.03 17.05 -6.25
C MET A 289 -1.24 17.84 -5.78
N LYS A 290 -2.43 17.28 -6.06
CA LYS A 290 -3.71 17.74 -5.56
C LYS A 290 -4.47 16.54 -5.02
N THR A 291 -5.17 16.70 -3.90
CA THR A 291 -6.13 15.70 -3.42
C THR A 291 -7.51 16.31 -3.28
N THR A 292 -8.51 15.48 -3.54
CA THR A 292 -9.92 15.79 -3.26
C THR A 292 -10.46 14.69 -2.37
N GLU A 293 -10.87 15.06 -1.16
CA GLU A 293 -11.38 14.11 -0.17
C GLU A 293 -12.87 14.32 0.06
N ARG A 294 -13.53 13.26 0.49
CA ARG A 294 -14.96 13.27 0.84
C ARG A 294 -15.16 12.50 2.14
N ILE A 295 -15.80 13.13 3.10
CA ILE A 295 -16.19 12.50 4.38
C ILE A 295 -17.69 12.57 4.49
N THR A 296 -18.34 11.41 4.56
CA THR A 296 -19.78 11.29 4.68
C THR A 296 -20.14 10.44 5.88
N ARG A 297 -20.91 10.98 6.81
CA ARG A 297 -21.47 10.19 7.90
C ARG A 297 -22.68 9.42 7.38
N LEU A 298 -22.61 8.08 7.40
CA LEU A 298 -23.66 7.20 6.88
C LEU A 298 -24.76 6.93 7.91
N ASN A 299 -24.38 6.83 9.18
CA ASN A 299 -25.27 6.63 10.33
C ASN A 299 -24.54 7.00 11.64
N ASN A 300 -25.01 6.55 12.79
CA ASN A 300 -24.38 6.88 14.07
C ASN A 300 -23.02 6.19 14.28
N GLU A 301 -22.79 5.08 13.59
CA GLU A 301 -21.58 4.25 13.76
C GLU A 301 -20.60 4.42 12.59
N TRP A 302 -21.07 4.64 11.36
CA TRP A 302 -20.25 4.52 10.17
C TRP A 302 -20.09 5.84 9.43
N PHE A 303 -18.86 6.05 8.98
CA PHE A 303 -18.43 7.14 8.09
C PHE A 303 -17.78 6.54 6.85
N LEU A 304 -17.98 7.16 5.71
CA LEU A 304 -17.30 6.81 4.48
C LEU A 304 -16.27 7.88 4.16
N TYR A 305 -15.05 7.44 3.99
CA TYR A 305 -13.93 8.28 3.56
C TYR A 305 -13.52 7.93 2.15
N GLU A 306 -13.30 8.94 1.33
CA GLU A 306 -12.78 8.82 -0.03
C GLU A 306 -11.72 9.87 -0.25
N ILE A 307 -10.62 9.50 -0.92
CA ILE A 307 -9.57 10.43 -1.37
C ILE A 307 -9.17 10.12 -2.80
N LYS A 308 -9.37 11.10 -3.68
CA LYS A 308 -8.83 11.13 -5.03
C LYS A 308 -7.49 11.85 -5.00
N THR A 309 -6.45 11.22 -5.53
CA THR A 309 -5.09 11.77 -5.62
C THR A 309 -4.71 11.97 -7.08
N GLU A 310 -4.23 13.14 -7.40
CA GLU A 310 -3.79 13.58 -8.73
C GLU A 310 -2.38 14.16 -8.59
N ASP A 311 -1.39 13.53 -9.22
CA ASP A 311 -0.01 14.03 -9.27
C ASP A 311 0.55 13.83 -10.67
N PRO A 312 0.40 14.81 -11.56
CA PRO A 312 0.76 14.68 -12.98
C PRO A 312 2.26 14.57 -13.22
N VAL A 313 3.09 14.90 -12.23
CA VAL A 313 4.55 14.71 -12.32
C VAL A 313 4.92 13.24 -12.06
N ILE A 314 4.18 12.58 -11.19
CA ILE A 314 4.52 11.24 -10.69
C ILE A 314 3.70 10.17 -11.42
N LEU A 315 2.41 10.40 -11.66
CA LEU A 315 1.45 9.40 -12.14
C LEU A 315 0.88 9.77 -13.50
N GLU A 316 0.65 8.77 -14.35
CA GLU A 316 -0.02 8.96 -15.66
C GLU A 316 -1.52 9.24 -15.54
N GLY A 317 -2.09 9.12 -14.35
CA GLY A 317 -3.50 9.40 -14.07
C GLY A 317 -3.80 9.46 -12.58
N PRO A 318 -5.02 9.85 -12.22
CA PRO A 318 -5.47 9.87 -10.83
C PRO A 318 -5.80 8.47 -10.31
N PHE A 319 -5.82 8.33 -8.98
CA PHE A 319 -6.42 7.18 -8.33
C PHE A 319 -7.28 7.61 -7.14
N THR A 320 -8.26 6.79 -6.80
CA THR A 320 -9.16 7.01 -5.66
C THR A 320 -9.10 5.83 -4.70
N VAL A 321 -8.80 6.13 -3.45
CA VAL A 321 -8.95 5.20 -2.32
C VAL A 321 -10.27 5.51 -1.64
N ARG A 322 -11.02 4.48 -1.26
CA ARG A 322 -12.26 4.63 -0.49
C ARG A 322 -12.42 3.48 0.50
N TYR A 323 -12.79 3.81 1.73
CA TYR A 323 -13.02 2.83 2.77
C TYR A 323 -13.92 3.41 3.89
N PRO A 324 -14.69 2.56 4.59
CA PRO A 324 -15.45 2.99 5.74
C PRO A 324 -14.59 3.10 6.99
N MET A 325 -14.93 4.04 7.85
CA MET A 325 -14.39 4.24 9.18
C MET A 325 -15.51 4.04 10.21
N ILE A 326 -15.15 3.54 11.40
CA ILE A 326 -16.10 3.35 12.47
C ILE A 326 -15.95 4.44 13.52
N ALA A 327 -17.09 4.95 14.04
CA ALA A 327 -17.09 5.79 15.21
C ALA A 327 -16.87 4.92 16.45
N GLU A 328 -15.90 5.28 17.26
CA GLU A 328 -15.50 4.56 18.46
C GLU A 328 -15.42 5.53 19.65
N PRO A 329 -16.57 5.93 20.25
CA PRO A 329 -16.60 6.94 21.30
C PRO A 329 -15.77 6.57 22.55
N GLY A 330 -15.56 5.27 22.78
CA GLY A 330 -14.73 4.76 23.87
C GLY A 330 -13.24 4.63 23.55
N TYR A 331 -12.82 5.03 22.35
CA TYR A 331 -11.41 4.95 21.96
C TYR A 331 -10.54 5.81 22.87
N GLN A 332 -9.52 5.19 23.44
CA GLN A 332 -8.53 5.90 24.25
C GLN A 332 -7.47 6.47 23.33
N TRP A 333 -7.38 7.77 23.28
CA TRP A 333 -6.37 8.50 22.54
C TRP A 333 -5.02 8.35 23.24
N TRP A 334 -4.04 7.83 22.51
CA TRP A 334 -2.67 7.67 23.02
C TRP A 334 -1.78 8.78 22.48
N GLU A 335 -0.88 9.27 23.29
CA GLU A 335 0.17 10.14 22.83
C GLU A 335 1.13 9.34 21.94
N TYR A 336 1.35 9.81 20.71
CA TYR A 336 2.33 9.22 19.81
C TYR A 336 3.70 9.86 20.08
N ALA A 337 4.40 9.41 21.10
CA ALA A 337 5.72 9.92 21.51
C ALA A 337 6.84 9.38 20.62
N CYS A 338 6.80 9.73 19.35
CA CYS A 338 7.65 9.14 18.30
C CYS A 338 9.15 9.28 18.58
N HIS A 339 9.57 10.35 19.24
CA HIS A 339 10.98 10.59 19.56
C HIS A 339 11.44 9.86 20.83
N GLU A 340 10.53 9.55 21.74
CA GLU A 340 10.85 8.88 22.98
C GLU A 340 11.24 7.42 22.74
N GLY A 341 12.44 7.06 23.17
CA GLY A 341 12.94 5.70 22.96
C GLY A 341 13.20 5.34 21.49
N ASN A 342 13.14 6.28 20.55
CA ASN A 342 13.46 6.02 19.14
C ASN A 342 14.97 5.87 18.95
N THR A 343 15.48 4.71 19.31
CA THR A 343 16.90 4.35 19.15
C THR A 343 17.21 3.82 17.74
N ILE A 344 16.19 3.66 16.88
CA ILE A 344 16.35 3.07 15.56
C ILE A 344 17.35 3.88 14.73
N VAL A 345 17.15 5.19 14.62
CA VAL A 345 18.02 6.07 13.82
C VAL A 345 19.47 6.00 14.32
N GLN A 346 19.68 6.11 15.63
CA GLN A 346 21.02 6.04 16.22
C GLN A 346 21.62 4.63 16.08
N GLY A 347 20.85 3.59 16.40
CA GLY A 347 21.30 2.21 16.37
C GLY A 347 21.73 1.78 14.98
N TYR A 348 20.92 2.06 13.96
CA TYR A 348 21.26 1.73 12.57
C TYR A 348 22.46 2.52 12.07
N SER A 349 22.56 3.83 12.34
CA SER A 349 23.71 4.63 11.95
C SER A 349 24.99 4.12 12.57
N THR A 350 24.97 3.84 13.88
CA THR A 350 26.13 3.33 14.61
C THR A 350 26.54 1.95 14.13
N THR A 351 25.58 1.03 13.97
CA THR A 351 25.83 -0.31 13.46
C THR A 351 26.38 -0.26 12.04
N ASN A 352 25.77 0.54 11.16
CA ASN A 352 26.22 0.66 9.78
C ASN A 352 27.62 1.25 9.65
N MET A 353 27.98 2.25 10.45
CA MET A 353 29.34 2.77 10.52
C MET A 353 30.32 1.71 11.02
N HIS A 354 29.94 0.94 12.06
CA HIS A 354 30.77 -0.11 12.61
C HIS A 354 30.99 -1.25 11.59
N GLU A 355 29.94 -1.73 10.93
CA GLU A 355 30.00 -2.79 9.93
C GLU A 355 30.81 -2.39 8.70
N ARG A 356 30.77 -1.12 8.29
CA ARG A 356 31.62 -0.62 7.21
C ARG A 356 33.10 -0.54 7.59
N ALA A 357 33.39 -0.20 8.84
CA ALA A 357 34.75 -0.20 9.36
C ALA A 357 35.27 -1.63 9.62
N ASN A 358 34.36 -2.55 9.95
CA ASN A 358 34.65 -3.94 10.29
C ASN A 358 33.65 -4.84 9.54
N PRO A 359 33.80 -4.99 8.21
CA PRO A 359 32.84 -5.77 7.43
C PRO A 359 32.75 -7.18 7.98
N PRO A 360 31.52 -7.68 8.28
CA PRO A 360 31.35 -9.05 8.73
C PRO A 360 31.84 -10.00 7.66
N ALA A 361 32.40 -11.14 8.10
CA ALA A 361 32.76 -12.20 7.16
C ALA A 361 31.51 -12.58 6.34
N GLU A 362 31.65 -12.63 5.03
CA GLU A 362 30.57 -13.11 4.18
C GLU A 362 30.23 -14.55 4.58
N PRO A 363 28.94 -14.87 4.81
CA PRO A 363 28.56 -16.24 5.08
C PRO A 363 28.92 -17.11 3.87
N GLU A 364 29.39 -18.33 4.15
CA GLU A 364 29.66 -19.32 3.10
C GLU A 364 28.45 -19.43 2.16
N PRO A 365 28.66 -19.30 0.85
CA PRO A 365 27.57 -19.29 -0.10
C PRO A 365 26.84 -20.64 -0.12
N ASN A 366 25.54 -20.59 -0.10
CA ASN A 366 24.71 -21.78 -0.18
C ASN A 366 24.88 -22.48 -1.52
N LYS A 367 25.21 -23.78 -1.48
CA LYS A 367 25.33 -24.62 -2.65
C LYS A 367 24.13 -25.56 -2.77
N ALA A 368 23.52 -25.62 -3.93
CA ALA A 368 22.41 -26.55 -4.19
C ALA A 368 22.88 -27.69 -5.12
N THR A 369 22.60 -28.94 -4.72
CA THR A 369 22.70 -30.07 -5.62
C THR A 369 21.47 -30.11 -6.53
N VAL A 370 21.69 -30.12 -7.82
CA VAL A 370 20.64 -29.96 -8.84
C VAL A 370 20.81 -31.01 -9.90
N ALA A 371 19.70 -31.59 -10.38
CA ALA A 371 19.72 -32.53 -11.52
C ALA A 371 20.39 -31.87 -12.74
N PRO A 372 21.23 -32.59 -13.49
CA PRO A 372 22.03 -32.00 -14.56
C PRO A 372 21.26 -31.22 -15.61
N GLU A 373 20.05 -31.69 -15.97
CA GLU A 373 19.19 -31.02 -16.94
C GLU A 373 18.68 -29.68 -16.42
N ILE A 374 18.32 -29.59 -15.16
CA ILE A 374 17.88 -28.34 -14.52
C ILE A 374 19.07 -27.40 -14.32
N ALA A 375 20.21 -27.94 -13.92
CA ALA A 375 21.43 -27.16 -13.77
C ALA A 375 21.86 -26.50 -15.10
N ASN A 376 21.75 -27.23 -16.23
CA ASN A 376 22.06 -26.69 -17.56
C ASN A 376 21.11 -25.56 -17.97
N GLN A 377 19.83 -25.67 -17.61
CA GLN A 377 18.82 -24.65 -17.86
C GLN A 377 19.01 -23.43 -16.94
N LEU A 378 19.43 -23.64 -15.68
CA LEU A 378 19.52 -22.58 -14.68
C LEU A 378 20.77 -21.72 -14.82
N VAL A 379 21.94 -22.32 -15.11
CA VAL A 379 23.21 -21.60 -15.20
C VAL A 379 23.17 -20.47 -16.23
N GLY A 380 23.68 -19.29 -15.83
CA GLY A 380 23.74 -18.08 -16.63
C GLY A 380 23.05 -16.88 -15.95
N ARG A 381 22.92 -15.81 -16.72
CA ARG A 381 22.34 -14.54 -16.23
C ARG A 381 20.85 -14.46 -16.46
N TRP A 382 20.18 -13.81 -15.49
CA TRP A 382 18.75 -13.66 -15.47
C TRP A 382 18.38 -12.23 -15.09
N ILE A 383 17.42 -11.65 -15.83
CA ILE A 383 16.82 -10.35 -15.47
C ILE A 383 15.43 -10.59 -14.91
N GLY A 384 15.25 -10.21 -13.65
CA GLY A 384 13.97 -10.18 -12.96
C GLY A 384 13.26 -8.86 -13.14
N LYS A 385 11.95 -8.92 -13.45
CA LYS A 385 11.06 -7.76 -13.48
C LYS A 385 9.81 -8.06 -12.67
N PRO A 386 9.28 -7.09 -11.91
CA PRO A 386 7.96 -7.23 -11.33
C PRO A 386 6.91 -7.35 -12.45
N GLU A 387 6.01 -8.31 -12.33
CA GLU A 387 4.99 -8.54 -13.37
C GLU A 387 3.93 -7.45 -13.35
N ILE A 388 3.54 -7.04 -12.15
CA ILE A 388 2.54 -6.03 -11.92
C ILE A 388 3.11 -5.07 -10.88
N ALA A 389 3.81 -4.06 -11.32
CA ALA A 389 4.34 -3.02 -10.44
C ALA A 389 4.03 -1.65 -11.02
N THR A 390 3.70 -0.75 -10.16
CA THR A 390 3.56 0.66 -10.50
C THR A 390 4.92 1.24 -10.89
N ILE A 391 6.00 0.72 -10.27
CA ILE A 391 7.39 1.07 -10.58
C ILE A 391 8.06 -0.15 -11.20
N ASP A 392 8.46 -0.02 -12.45
CA ASP A 392 9.21 -0.98 -13.21
C ASP A 392 10.72 -0.87 -12.84
N TYR A 393 11.35 -1.97 -12.43
CA TYR A 393 12.77 -2.06 -12.12
C TYR A 393 13.34 -3.41 -12.51
N ASN A 394 14.65 -3.48 -12.71
CA ASN A 394 15.35 -4.74 -12.98
C ASN A 394 16.12 -5.21 -11.76
N ILE A 395 16.17 -6.53 -11.60
CA ILE A 395 17.07 -7.23 -10.68
C ILE A 395 17.86 -8.24 -11.53
N GLU A 396 19.18 -8.18 -11.47
CA GLU A 396 20.03 -9.10 -12.21
C GLU A 396 20.62 -10.14 -11.26
N ILE A 397 20.42 -11.39 -11.57
CA ILE A 397 21.00 -12.53 -10.86
C ILE A 397 21.80 -13.42 -11.83
N GLU A 398 22.79 -14.12 -11.31
CA GLU A 398 23.57 -15.09 -12.05
C GLU A 398 23.63 -16.41 -11.28
N PHE A 399 23.34 -17.50 -11.96
CA PHE A 399 23.58 -18.83 -11.41
C PHE A 399 24.85 -19.40 -12.01
N VAL A 400 25.74 -19.83 -11.14
CA VAL A 400 27.06 -20.41 -11.51
C VAL A 400 27.16 -21.87 -11.08
N ARG A 401 27.85 -22.67 -11.88
CA ARG A 401 28.18 -24.06 -11.56
C ARG A 401 29.56 -24.14 -10.95
N ASN A 402 29.65 -24.76 -9.80
CA ASN A 402 30.94 -25.04 -9.13
C ASN A 402 31.65 -26.27 -9.73
N ALA A 403 32.94 -26.42 -9.41
CA ALA A 403 33.72 -27.57 -9.83
C ALA A 403 33.16 -28.91 -9.30
N ASP A 404 32.48 -28.90 -8.16
CA ASP A 404 31.80 -30.05 -7.55
C ASP A 404 30.42 -30.36 -8.18
N GLY A 405 30.03 -29.62 -9.22
CA GLY A 405 28.74 -29.77 -9.91
C GLY A 405 27.54 -29.08 -9.23
N THR A 406 27.71 -28.50 -8.05
CA THR A 406 26.67 -27.76 -7.36
C THR A 406 26.42 -26.40 -8.04
N ILE A 407 25.24 -25.82 -7.80
CA ILE A 407 24.83 -24.49 -8.29
C ILE A 407 24.79 -23.50 -7.14
N GLN A 408 25.23 -22.29 -7.41
CA GLN A 408 25.09 -21.14 -6.53
C GLN A 408 24.45 -19.98 -7.28
N GLY A 409 23.76 -19.10 -6.57
CA GLY A 409 23.15 -17.89 -7.14
C GLY A 409 23.81 -16.63 -6.59
N LYS A 410 24.00 -15.64 -7.45
CA LYS A 410 24.50 -14.31 -7.10
C LYS A 410 23.51 -13.23 -7.51
N LEU A 411 23.37 -12.21 -6.70
CA LEU A 411 22.79 -10.94 -7.10
C LEU A 411 23.92 -10.09 -7.68
N ILE A 412 23.81 -9.69 -8.94
CA ILE A 412 24.89 -9.00 -9.68
C ILE A 412 24.54 -7.58 -10.11
N GLY A 413 23.28 -7.18 -10.00
CA GLY A 413 22.85 -5.82 -10.32
C GLY A 413 21.41 -5.54 -9.96
N THR A 414 21.08 -4.27 -9.84
CA THR A 414 19.71 -3.79 -9.69
C THR A 414 19.58 -2.32 -10.10
N ASP A 415 18.43 -1.96 -10.67
CA ASP A 415 18.07 -0.55 -10.91
C ASP A 415 17.69 0.17 -9.62
N LEU A 416 17.42 -0.59 -8.56
CA LEU A 416 17.04 -0.02 -7.27
C LEU A 416 18.24 0.68 -6.65
N LYS A 417 18.11 1.99 -6.43
CA LYS A 417 19.15 2.82 -5.84
C LYS A 417 19.06 2.82 -4.32
N SER A 418 20.20 2.99 -3.67
CA SER A 418 20.24 3.29 -2.24
C SER A 418 19.57 4.63 -1.94
N PHE A 419 19.40 4.92 -0.65
CA PHE A 419 18.92 6.20 -0.16
C PHE A 419 19.62 7.38 -0.85
N ARG A 420 18.90 8.50 -1.01
CA ARG A 420 19.38 9.73 -1.68
C ARG A 420 19.87 9.53 -3.12
N GLY A 421 19.37 8.50 -3.80
CA GLY A 421 19.69 8.28 -5.20
C GLY A 421 21.13 7.88 -5.47
N LYS A 422 21.88 7.49 -4.45
CA LYS A 422 23.18 6.84 -4.65
C LYS A 422 22.96 5.59 -5.52
N VAL A 423 23.71 5.46 -6.59
CA VAL A 423 23.65 4.27 -7.45
C VAL A 423 24.29 3.14 -6.66
N ASN A 424 23.58 2.04 -6.48
CA ASN A 424 24.24 0.84 -6.01
C ASN A 424 25.33 0.45 -7.00
N PRO A 425 26.59 0.35 -6.57
CA PRO A 425 27.61 -0.27 -7.40
C PRO A 425 27.16 -1.72 -7.70
N LYS A 426 27.79 -2.32 -8.69
CA LYS A 426 27.59 -3.74 -8.99
C LYS A 426 27.68 -4.55 -7.71
N ILE A 427 26.61 -5.27 -7.37
CA ILE A 427 26.45 -5.85 -6.04
C ILE A 427 27.30 -7.10 -5.87
N ASP A 428 27.36 -8.03 -6.71
CA ASP A 428 28.14 -9.29 -6.68
C ASP A 428 28.12 -10.01 -5.30
N LYS A 429 26.94 -10.21 -4.74
CA LYS A 429 26.73 -10.91 -3.46
C LYS A 429 25.97 -12.22 -3.65
N TRP A 430 26.34 -13.24 -2.87
CA TRP A 430 25.66 -14.53 -2.91
C TRP A 430 24.23 -14.47 -2.40
N LEU A 431 23.30 -15.14 -3.12
CA LEU A 431 21.95 -15.38 -2.63
C LEU A 431 22.02 -16.31 -1.41
N ARG A 432 21.27 -15.96 -0.37
CA ARG A 432 21.20 -16.76 0.86
C ARG A 432 20.10 -17.81 0.73
N ASP A 433 20.23 -18.93 1.46
CA ASP A 433 19.26 -20.02 1.50
C ASP A 433 18.81 -20.50 0.10
N PHE A 434 19.72 -20.42 -0.88
CA PHE A 434 19.44 -20.86 -2.24
C PHE A 434 19.17 -22.36 -2.25
N ARG A 435 18.05 -22.75 -2.84
CA ARG A 435 17.62 -24.14 -2.97
C ARG A 435 16.93 -24.39 -4.30
N VAL A 436 17.01 -25.64 -4.72
CA VAL A 436 16.25 -26.20 -5.84
C VAL A 436 15.45 -27.40 -5.31
N GLY A 437 14.18 -27.43 -5.65
CA GLY A 437 13.21 -28.40 -5.10
C GLY A 437 12.28 -27.78 -4.05
N PRO A 438 11.36 -28.57 -3.49
CA PRO A 438 10.37 -28.08 -2.52
C PRO A 438 11.07 -27.56 -1.26
N PRO A 439 10.46 -26.59 -0.57
CA PRO A 439 10.98 -26.13 0.72
C PRO A 439 11.02 -27.30 1.71
N PRO A 440 12.03 -27.36 2.60
CA PRO A 440 12.06 -28.37 3.63
C PRO A 440 10.76 -28.33 4.44
N ALA A 441 10.23 -29.49 4.82
CA ALA A 441 9.09 -29.58 5.72
C ALA A 441 9.43 -28.78 6.98
N ARG A 442 8.63 -27.77 7.30
CA ARG A 442 8.85 -26.95 8.49
C ARG A 442 8.76 -27.87 9.71
N GLY A 443 9.88 -28.16 10.32
CA GLY A 443 9.92 -28.69 11.68
C GLY A 443 9.14 -27.72 12.56
N GLY A 444 8.23 -28.23 13.37
CA GLY A 444 7.22 -27.47 14.10
C GLY A 444 7.79 -26.41 15.05
N GLY A 445 8.21 -25.30 14.49
CA GLY A 445 8.50 -24.04 15.17
C GLY A 445 7.26 -23.17 15.14
N ALA A 446 6.75 -22.82 16.29
CA ALA A 446 5.55 -22.02 16.50
C ALA A 446 5.55 -20.74 15.63
N GLY A 447 4.68 -20.68 14.61
CA GLY A 447 4.43 -19.43 13.91
C GLY A 447 4.07 -19.48 12.42
N GLY A 448 3.82 -20.62 11.80
CA GLY A 448 3.33 -20.71 10.42
C GLY A 448 1.90 -21.24 10.37
N ARG A 449 1.02 -20.62 9.62
CA ARG A 449 -0.35 -21.10 9.37
C ARG A 449 -0.31 -22.57 8.96
N GLY A 450 -0.72 -23.46 9.84
CA GLY A 450 -0.86 -24.88 9.58
C GLY A 450 -2.01 -25.11 8.61
N GLY A 451 -1.70 -25.70 7.46
CA GLY A 451 -2.63 -26.63 6.86
C GLY A 451 -2.81 -27.78 7.84
N ALA A 452 -4.03 -28.18 8.14
CA ALA A 452 -4.33 -29.33 8.96
C ALA A 452 -3.55 -30.56 8.44
N PRO A 453 -2.98 -31.42 9.31
CA PRO A 453 -2.40 -32.67 8.87
C PRO A 453 -3.52 -33.48 8.21
N GLY A 454 -3.30 -33.88 6.97
CA GLY A 454 -4.23 -34.77 6.26
C GLY A 454 -4.49 -36.00 7.11
N GLY A 455 -5.77 -36.25 7.40
CA GLY A 455 -6.20 -37.50 8.01
C GLY A 455 -5.73 -38.70 7.17
N PRO A 456 -5.64 -39.91 7.76
CA PRO A 456 -5.24 -41.10 7.05
C PRO A 456 -6.27 -41.40 5.92
N GLY A 457 -5.85 -41.17 4.65
CA GLY A 457 -6.69 -41.39 3.45
C GLY A 457 -6.60 -40.33 2.38
N GLY A 458 -5.74 -39.31 2.51
CA GLY A 458 -5.48 -38.31 1.44
C GLY A 458 -4.76 -38.97 0.24
N PRO A 459 -4.95 -38.42 -0.98
CA PRO A 459 -4.21 -38.90 -2.14
C PRO A 459 -2.70 -38.80 -1.86
N PRO A 460 -1.89 -39.74 -2.44
CA PRO A 460 -0.46 -39.73 -2.24
C PRO A 460 0.12 -38.36 -2.58
N ALA A 461 1.02 -37.85 -1.73
CA ALA A 461 1.68 -36.58 -1.96
C ALA A 461 2.28 -36.60 -3.37
N ALA A 462 1.96 -35.60 -4.20
CA ALA A 462 2.55 -35.45 -5.51
C ALA A 462 4.09 -35.48 -5.38
N ALA A 463 4.76 -36.12 -6.34
CA ALA A 463 6.23 -36.14 -6.38
C ALA A 463 6.76 -34.70 -6.27
N PRO A 464 7.84 -34.48 -5.48
CA PRO A 464 8.36 -33.14 -5.27
C PRO A 464 8.78 -32.54 -6.62
N ASN A 465 8.26 -31.36 -6.94
CA ASN A 465 8.59 -30.66 -8.17
C ASN A 465 10.05 -30.18 -8.13
N PRO A 466 10.96 -30.76 -8.95
CA PRO A 466 12.38 -30.42 -8.93
C PRO A 466 12.69 -29.04 -9.55
N ARG A 467 11.68 -28.39 -10.15
CA ARG A 467 11.81 -27.07 -10.80
C ARG A 467 11.50 -25.90 -9.86
N LEU A 468 11.11 -26.19 -8.62
CA LEU A 468 10.91 -25.15 -7.62
C LEU A 468 12.24 -24.56 -7.19
N LEU A 469 12.28 -23.25 -7.09
CA LEU A 469 13.44 -22.47 -6.69
C LEU A 469 13.08 -21.59 -5.48
N GLY A 470 14.03 -21.40 -4.60
CA GLY A 470 13.88 -20.48 -3.51
C GLY A 470 15.22 -19.90 -3.09
N TRP A 471 15.19 -18.64 -2.67
CA TRP A 471 16.34 -17.96 -2.09
C TRP A 471 15.91 -16.79 -1.23
N GLN A 472 16.88 -16.27 -0.50
CA GLN A 472 16.79 -15.02 0.20
C GLN A 472 17.75 -14.03 -0.45
N PHE A 473 17.29 -12.81 -0.71
CA PHE A 473 18.19 -11.77 -1.20
C PHE A 473 19.17 -11.36 -0.11
N PRO A 474 20.44 -11.07 -0.47
CA PRO A 474 21.49 -10.76 0.48
C PRO A 474 21.38 -9.32 1.02
N ASN A 475 20.32 -8.99 1.73
CA ASN A 475 20.06 -7.68 2.31
C ASN A 475 19.75 -7.78 3.82
N THR A 476 19.78 -6.65 4.50
CA THR A 476 19.55 -6.57 5.95
C THR A 476 18.13 -6.96 6.37
N GLN A 477 17.15 -6.87 5.46
CA GLN A 477 15.80 -7.35 5.69
C GLN A 477 15.54 -8.62 4.86
N PRO A 478 15.06 -9.71 5.48
CA PRO A 478 14.91 -10.98 4.78
C PRO A 478 13.79 -10.89 3.72
N TRP A 479 14.23 -10.79 2.47
CA TRP A 479 13.39 -10.96 1.30
C TRP A 479 13.60 -12.33 0.74
N THR A 480 12.55 -13.11 0.83
CA THR A 480 12.56 -14.45 0.26
C THR A 480 11.92 -14.43 -1.12
N TYR A 481 12.45 -15.20 -2.01
CA TYR A 481 11.87 -15.51 -3.30
C TYR A 481 11.47 -16.96 -3.36
N ALA A 482 10.33 -17.23 -3.97
CA ALA A 482 9.89 -18.58 -4.32
C ALA A 482 9.33 -18.55 -5.74
N GLY A 483 9.85 -19.41 -6.61
CA GLY A 483 9.47 -19.46 -8.01
C GLY A 483 9.60 -20.85 -8.62
N GLU A 484 9.21 -20.97 -9.88
CA GLU A 484 9.28 -22.20 -10.66
C GLU A 484 9.98 -21.91 -11.99
N LEU A 485 10.95 -22.73 -12.34
CA LEU A 485 11.62 -22.71 -13.62
C LEU A 485 10.71 -23.29 -14.69
N SER A 486 10.49 -22.56 -15.78
CA SER A 486 9.70 -23.02 -16.93
C SER A 486 10.27 -24.29 -17.56
N ALA A 487 9.44 -25.06 -18.24
CA ALA A 487 9.86 -26.32 -18.87
C ALA A 487 10.98 -26.13 -19.90
N ASP A 488 10.96 -25.03 -20.61
CA ASP A 488 11.97 -24.65 -21.62
C ASP A 488 13.23 -24.02 -21.00
N GLY A 489 13.25 -23.76 -19.70
CA GLY A 489 14.39 -23.15 -18.99
C GLY A 489 14.63 -21.68 -19.30
N THR A 490 13.65 -20.97 -19.86
CA THR A 490 13.82 -19.57 -20.27
C THR A 490 13.28 -18.55 -19.26
N GLN A 491 12.40 -18.99 -18.36
CA GLN A 491 11.75 -18.16 -17.37
C GLN A 491 11.76 -18.77 -15.97
N ILE A 492 11.83 -17.93 -14.95
CA ILE A 492 11.53 -18.29 -13.57
C ILE A 492 10.37 -17.40 -13.13
N VAL A 493 9.26 -18.02 -12.79
CA VAL A 493 8.00 -17.36 -12.46
C VAL A 493 7.75 -17.51 -10.97
N GLY A 494 7.68 -16.39 -10.24
CA GLY A 494 7.61 -16.47 -8.78
C GLY A 494 7.18 -15.21 -8.08
N THR A 495 7.27 -15.27 -6.77
CA THR A 495 6.91 -14.20 -5.85
C THR A 495 8.01 -13.90 -4.88
N THR A 496 8.16 -12.64 -4.53
CA THR A 496 8.92 -12.21 -3.36
C THR A 496 7.98 -12.13 -2.16
N ASN A 497 8.48 -12.42 -0.98
CA ASN A 497 7.76 -12.23 0.28
C ASN A 497 8.65 -11.52 1.30
N SER A 498 8.06 -10.57 1.99
CA SER A 498 8.68 -9.84 3.11
C SER A 498 7.66 -9.66 4.23
N ALA A 499 8.07 -9.08 5.34
CA ALA A 499 7.16 -8.69 6.41
C ALA A 499 6.07 -7.70 5.96
N GLN A 500 6.33 -6.96 4.87
CA GLN A 500 5.43 -5.95 4.32
C GLN A 500 4.50 -6.48 3.21
N GLY A 501 4.68 -7.72 2.78
CA GLY A 501 3.86 -8.34 1.74
C GLY A 501 4.68 -8.99 0.63
N GLY A 502 4.00 -9.48 -0.39
CA GLY A 502 4.58 -10.15 -1.54
C GLY A 502 4.38 -9.37 -2.84
N SER A 503 5.27 -9.59 -3.79
CA SER A 503 5.19 -9.07 -5.16
C SER A 503 5.49 -10.16 -6.16
N LEU A 504 4.81 -10.13 -7.30
CA LEU A 504 5.11 -11.00 -8.43
C LEU A 504 6.43 -10.53 -9.07
N LEU A 505 7.41 -11.41 -9.14
CA LEU A 505 8.72 -11.15 -9.74
C LEU A 505 9.11 -12.29 -10.65
N ASN A 506 9.22 -12.03 -11.94
CA ASN A 506 9.58 -13.01 -12.92
C ASN A 506 10.95 -12.72 -13.49
N PHE A 507 11.75 -13.76 -13.65
CA PHE A 507 13.08 -13.68 -14.29
C PHE A 507 13.04 -14.26 -15.69
N ARG A 508 13.75 -13.63 -16.60
CA ARG A 508 14.03 -14.14 -17.96
C ARG A 508 15.52 -14.36 -18.12
N LYS A 509 15.87 -15.50 -18.71
CA LYS A 509 17.25 -15.83 -19.03
C LYS A 509 17.78 -14.90 -20.10
N GLN A 510 19.00 -14.43 -19.91
CA GLN A 510 19.71 -13.66 -20.93
C GLN A 510 20.37 -14.63 -21.91
N SER A 511 20.26 -14.29 -23.19
CA SER A 511 20.91 -15.06 -24.28
C SER A 511 22.42 -14.90 -24.27
#